data_d3d8ffa5ff6216be552aef896d04d692
#
_entry.id   d3d8ffa5ff6216be552aef896d04d692
#
_cell.length_a   1.000
_cell.length_b   1.000
_cell.length_c   1.000
_cell.angle_alpha   90.00
_cell.angle_beta   90.00
_cell.angle_gamma   90.00
#
_symmetry.space_group_name_H-M   'P 1'
#
loop_
_entity.id
_entity.type
_entity.pdbx_description
1 polymer ?
#
loop_
_entity_poly.entity_id
_entity_poly.type
_entity_poly.pdbx_seq_one_letter_code
_entity_poly.pdbx_strand_id
1 'polypeptide(L)'
;MSDSIIAIVPAAGVGARASHPGVESVPKQYRPLAGQPMLRHAVAALLADERVSQVRVAVTPGDGWVDQALAGLPRTVWRACGGATRADTVAGALAESGVADDTWVLVHDAARPGLPAPALARLIDACLADAVGGLLALPVADTVKAGHDRVERTLDRNGLWLAQTPQMFRAGVLRDALTAAAVNGVAVTDEASAIEAAGYAPLLVPGAMRNFKVTWPDDFELMEKWL
;
A
#
# COMPACT_ATOMS: atom_id res chain seq x y z
N MET A 1 1.13 6.26 26.90
CA MET A 1 -0.07 5.91 26.10
C MET A 1 0.47 5.14 24.91
N SER A 2 -0.01 3.93 24.63
CA SER A 2 0.42 3.17 23.46
C SER A 2 -0.01 3.95 22.22
N ASP A 3 0.94 4.30 21.34
CA ASP A 3 0.63 4.93 20.04
C ASP A 3 -0.29 3.98 19.25
N SER A 4 -1.55 4.37 19.06
CA SER A 4 -2.48 3.58 18.28
C SER A 4 -2.07 3.64 16.79
N ILE A 5 -1.87 2.47 16.19
CA ILE A 5 -1.57 2.35 14.75
C ILE A 5 -2.78 1.73 14.08
N ILE A 6 -3.30 2.38 13.04
CA ILE A 6 -4.26 1.77 12.13
C ILE A 6 -3.63 1.51 10.77
N ALA A 7 -4.12 0.52 10.06
CA ALA A 7 -3.71 0.27 8.69
C ALA A 7 -4.88 0.53 7.74
N ILE A 8 -4.59 1.15 6.58
CA ILE A 8 -5.52 1.36 5.48
C ILE A 8 -5.06 0.52 4.29
N VAL A 9 -5.97 -0.27 3.73
CA VAL A 9 -5.73 -1.06 2.52
C VAL A 9 -6.66 -0.55 1.42
N PRO A 10 -6.17 0.27 0.47
CA PRO A 10 -6.98 0.69 -0.68
C PRO A 10 -7.19 -0.51 -1.62
N ALA A 11 -8.44 -0.91 -1.79
CA ALA A 11 -8.86 -2.08 -2.56
C ALA A 11 -9.99 -1.78 -3.57
N ALA A 12 -10.21 -0.51 -3.95
CA ALA A 12 -11.25 -0.09 -4.89
C ALA A 12 -10.85 -0.23 -6.37
N GLY A 13 -9.60 -0.59 -6.69
CA GLY A 13 -9.12 -0.70 -8.06
C GLY A 13 -9.58 -1.97 -8.76
N VAL A 14 -9.91 -1.88 -10.05
CA VAL A 14 -10.34 -3.03 -10.88
C VAL A 14 -9.19 -3.91 -11.37
N GLY A 15 -7.94 -3.47 -11.26
CA GLY A 15 -6.76 -4.27 -11.61
C GLY A 15 -6.62 -4.62 -13.10
N ALA A 16 -6.99 -3.72 -14.01
CA ALA A 16 -7.08 -3.93 -15.47
C ALA A 16 -5.85 -4.60 -16.11
N ARG A 17 -4.64 -4.34 -15.62
CA ARG A 17 -3.39 -4.93 -16.14
C ARG A 17 -3.23 -6.42 -15.87
N ALA A 18 -3.96 -6.98 -14.90
CA ALA A 18 -3.92 -8.40 -14.56
C ALA A 18 -5.07 -9.20 -15.18
N SER A 19 -5.94 -8.58 -15.98
CA SER A 19 -7.12 -9.21 -16.60
C SER A 19 -6.77 -9.74 -17.98
N HIS A 20 -7.24 -10.96 -18.31
CA HIS A 20 -7.25 -11.47 -19.68
C HIS A 20 -8.51 -10.97 -20.41
N PRO A 21 -8.42 -10.58 -21.68
CA PRO A 21 -9.60 -10.20 -22.46
C PRO A 21 -10.61 -11.35 -22.54
N GLY A 22 -11.89 -11.09 -22.23
CA GLY A 22 -12.99 -12.02 -22.47
C GLY A 22 -13.42 -12.91 -21.30
N VAL A 23 -12.87 -12.77 -20.12
CA VAL A 23 -13.31 -13.45 -18.90
C VAL A 23 -13.99 -12.43 -17.98
N GLU A 24 -15.19 -12.74 -17.48
CA GLU A 24 -15.86 -11.97 -16.42
C GLU A 24 -14.93 -11.97 -15.21
N SER A 25 -14.25 -10.83 -14.95
CA SER A 25 -13.04 -10.87 -14.16
C SER A 25 -13.37 -10.57 -12.71
N VAL A 26 -13.18 -11.56 -11.86
CA VAL A 26 -12.97 -11.35 -10.42
C VAL A 26 -11.90 -10.23 -10.27
N PRO A 27 -12.19 -9.13 -9.56
CA PRO A 27 -11.22 -8.06 -9.38
C PRO A 27 -9.91 -8.60 -8.82
N LYS A 28 -8.79 -8.08 -9.29
CA LYS A 28 -7.44 -8.63 -9.04
C LYS A 28 -7.19 -8.96 -7.56
N GLN A 29 -7.62 -8.09 -6.64
CA GLN A 29 -7.43 -8.26 -5.20
C GLN A 29 -8.16 -9.47 -4.61
N TYR A 30 -9.17 -9.99 -5.28
CA TYR A 30 -9.93 -11.18 -4.85
C TYR A 30 -9.49 -12.46 -5.55
N ARG A 31 -8.59 -12.38 -6.53
CA ARG A 31 -8.05 -13.59 -7.17
C ARG A 31 -7.32 -14.44 -6.14
N PRO A 32 -7.49 -15.78 -6.20
CA PRO A 32 -6.87 -16.68 -5.25
C PRO A 32 -5.34 -16.73 -5.42
N LEU A 33 -4.66 -16.76 -4.30
CA LEU A 33 -3.25 -17.07 -4.13
C LEU A 33 -3.13 -18.10 -3.00
N ALA A 34 -2.47 -19.22 -3.21
CA ALA A 34 -2.37 -20.29 -2.22
C ALA A 34 -3.73 -20.62 -1.56
N GLY A 35 -4.80 -20.64 -2.37
CA GLY A 35 -6.15 -21.00 -1.93
C GLY A 35 -6.93 -19.90 -1.18
N GLN A 36 -6.39 -18.69 -1.03
CA GLN A 36 -7.07 -17.56 -0.37
C GLN A 36 -7.04 -16.31 -1.24
N PRO A 37 -8.01 -15.37 -1.11
CA PRO A 37 -7.95 -14.10 -1.83
C PRO A 37 -6.66 -13.32 -1.56
N MET A 38 -6.05 -12.72 -2.59
CA MET A 38 -4.83 -11.92 -2.44
C MET A 38 -4.97 -10.82 -1.38
N LEU A 39 -6.11 -10.14 -1.34
CA LEU A 39 -6.45 -9.14 -0.32
C LEU A 39 -6.34 -9.70 1.10
N ARG A 40 -6.81 -10.94 1.31
CA ARG A 40 -6.75 -11.59 2.62
C ARG A 40 -5.32 -11.77 3.12
N HIS A 41 -4.40 -12.16 2.24
CA HIS A 41 -2.97 -12.26 2.59
C HIS A 41 -2.37 -10.92 2.98
N ALA A 42 -2.67 -9.85 2.21
CA ALA A 42 -2.19 -8.50 2.51
C ALA A 42 -2.69 -7.99 3.87
N VAL A 43 -3.96 -8.24 4.18
CA VAL A 43 -4.56 -7.87 5.49
C VAL A 43 -3.96 -8.72 6.61
N ALA A 44 -3.83 -10.03 6.43
CA ALA A 44 -3.24 -10.93 7.42
C ALA A 44 -1.79 -10.57 7.75
N ALA A 45 -1.01 -10.13 6.76
CA ALA A 45 0.36 -9.70 6.95
C ALA A 45 0.47 -8.45 7.85
N LEU A 46 -0.47 -7.51 7.75
CA LEU A 46 -0.55 -6.34 8.63
C LEU A 46 -0.95 -6.73 10.07
N LEU A 47 -1.87 -7.68 10.19
CA LEU A 47 -2.34 -8.19 11.49
C LEU A 47 -1.28 -9.01 12.26
N ALA A 48 -0.19 -9.39 11.60
CA ALA A 48 0.92 -10.11 12.21
C ALA A 48 1.68 -9.27 13.26
N ASP A 49 1.54 -7.93 13.23
CA ASP A 49 2.07 -7.05 14.26
C ASP A 49 0.92 -6.59 15.19
N GLU A 50 1.04 -6.86 16.48
CA GLU A 50 -0.02 -6.55 17.46
C GLU A 50 -0.21 -5.05 17.70
N ARG A 51 0.78 -4.22 17.35
CA ARG A 51 0.68 -2.76 17.40
C ARG A 51 -0.31 -2.20 16.39
N VAL A 52 -0.62 -2.94 15.32
CA VAL A 52 -1.69 -2.61 14.38
C VAL A 52 -3.03 -2.92 15.04
N SER A 53 -3.66 -1.91 15.60
CA SER A 53 -4.90 -2.03 16.36
C SER A 53 -6.10 -2.35 15.48
N GLN A 54 -6.12 -1.88 14.23
CA GLN A 54 -7.19 -2.14 13.26
C GLN A 54 -6.66 -2.06 11.83
N VAL A 55 -7.18 -2.95 10.96
CA VAL A 55 -7.02 -2.84 9.50
C VAL A 55 -8.35 -2.40 8.88
N ARG A 56 -8.33 -1.33 8.12
CA ARG A 56 -9.46 -0.73 7.41
C ARG A 56 -9.28 -0.92 5.90
N VAL A 57 -10.16 -1.67 5.28
CA VAL A 57 -10.13 -1.95 3.84
C VAL A 57 -11.13 -1.03 3.14
N ALA A 58 -10.64 -0.21 2.21
CA ALA A 58 -11.46 0.70 1.43
C ALA A 58 -11.79 0.09 0.07
N VAL A 59 -13.06 -0.21 -0.17
CA VAL A 59 -13.56 -0.84 -1.40
C VAL A 59 -14.49 0.09 -2.17
N THR A 60 -14.77 -0.26 -3.42
CA THR A 60 -15.76 0.43 -4.24
C THR A 60 -17.17 0.26 -3.66
N PRO A 61 -18.06 1.27 -3.73
CA PRO A 61 -19.46 1.08 -3.44
C PRO A 61 -20.08 -0.08 -4.26
N GLY A 62 -20.79 -0.99 -3.57
CA GLY A 62 -21.37 -2.17 -4.18
C GLY A 62 -20.42 -3.36 -4.37
N ASP A 63 -19.24 -3.34 -3.76
CA ASP A 63 -18.33 -4.49 -3.76
C ASP A 63 -18.99 -5.73 -3.13
N GLY A 64 -19.18 -6.78 -3.91
CA GLY A 64 -19.83 -8.03 -3.49
C GLY A 64 -18.86 -9.11 -3.00
N TRP A 65 -17.54 -8.85 -2.96
CA TRP A 65 -16.52 -9.85 -2.67
C TRP A 65 -15.89 -9.71 -1.29
N VAL A 66 -15.89 -8.49 -0.76
CA VAL A 66 -15.11 -8.12 0.43
C VAL A 66 -15.52 -8.88 1.68
N ASP A 67 -16.82 -9.10 1.90
CA ASP A 67 -17.32 -9.82 3.08
C ASP A 67 -16.76 -11.24 3.13
N GLN A 68 -16.82 -11.97 2.03
CA GLN A 68 -16.29 -13.33 1.95
C GLN A 68 -14.76 -13.34 2.05
N ALA A 69 -14.09 -12.40 1.39
CA ALA A 69 -12.63 -12.34 1.37
C ALA A 69 -12.04 -12.09 2.75
N LEU A 70 -12.70 -11.29 3.59
CA LEU A 70 -12.20 -10.89 4.92
C LEU A 70 -12.84 -11.65 6.08
N ALA A 71 -13.78 -12.57 5.79
CA ALA A 71 -14.51 -13.32 6.83
C ALA A 71 -13.56 -13.94 7.86
N GLY A 72 -13.84 -13.71 9.16
CA GLY A 72 -13.09 -14.28 10.28
C GLY A 72 -11.73 -13.62 10.57
N LEU A 73 -11.28 -12.60 9.83
CA LEU A 73 -10.08 -11.86 10.20
C LEU A 73 -10.37 -10.93 11.40
N PRO A 74 -9.58 -11.03 12.49
CA PRO A 74 -9.76 -10.16 13.65
C PRO A 74 -9.37 -8.72 13.31
N ARG A 75 -9.81 -7.76 14.12
CA ARG A 75 -9.40 -6.34 14.03
C ARG A 75 -9.51 -5.76 12.60
N THR A 76 -10.41 -6.29 11.77
CA THR A 76 -10.57 -5.93 10.36
C THR A 76 -11.96 -5.39 10.11
N VAL A 77 -12.03 -4.23 9.47
CA VAL A 77 -13.28 -3.62 9.01
C VAL A 77 -13.12 -3.19 7.55
N TRP A 78 -14.22 -3.15 6.81
CA TRP A 78 -14.21 -2.56 5.47
C TRP A 78 -15.26 -1.46 5.33
N ARG A 79 -15.03 -0.55 4.38
CA ARG A 79 -15.92 0.55 4.06
C ARG A 79 -15.95 0.79 2.56
N ALA A 80 -17.16 1.15 2.06
CA ALA A 80 -17.40 1.49 0.67
C ALA A 80 -17.06 2.97 0.40
N CYS A 81 -15.80 3.35 0.61
CA CYS A 81 -15.29 4.71 0.49
C CYS A 81 -14.21 4.86 -0.59
N GLY A 82 -14.13 3.90 -1.53
CA GLY A 82 -13.20 3.95 -2.65
C GLY A 82 -13.50 5.11 -3.59
N GLY A 83 -12.45 5.84 -3.99
CA GLY A 83 -12.50 6.96 -4.94
C GLY A 83 -12.04 6.59 -6.34
N ALA A 84 -11.96 7.59 -7.22
CA ALA A 84 -11.57 7.41 -8.63
C ALA A 84 -10.10 6.98 -8.79
N THR A 85 -9.24 7.43 -7.89
CA THR A 85 -7.81 7.07 -7.86
C THR A 85 -7.45 6.35 -6.56
N ARG A 86 -6.23 5.80 -6.50
CA ARG A 86 -5.70 5.22 -5.26
C ARG A 86 -5.57 6.28 -4.16
N ALA A 87 -5.12 7.48 -4.51
CA ALA A 87 -5.01 8.60 -3.57
C ALA A 87 -6.39 9.02 -3.02
N ASP A 88 -7.41 9.12 -3.88
CA ASP A 88 -8.78 9.42 -3.45
C ASP A 88 -9.33 8.35 -2.52
N THR A 89 -9.02 7.08 -2.79
CA THR A 89 -9.42 5.95 -1.93
C THR A 89 -8.78 6.05 -0.54
N VAL A 90 -7.50 6.41 -0.47
CA VAL A 90 -6.81 6.59 0.82
C VAL A 90 -7.35 7.82 1.56
N ALA A 91 -7.57 8.94 0.86
CA ALA A 91 -8.17 10.14 1.45
C ALA A 91 -9.59 9.87 1.99
N GLY A 92 -10.41 9.14 1.23
CA GLY A 92 -11.75 8.72 1.66
C GLY A 92 -11.71 7.82 2.90
N ALA A 93 -10.78 6.87 2.95
CA ALA A 93 -10.61 5.99 4.09
C ALA A 93 -10.11 6.72 5.35
N LEU A 94 -9.20 7.69 5.19
CA LEU A 94 -8.76 8.57 6.27
C LEU A 94 -9.90 9.40 6.82
N ALA A 95 -10.69 10.04 5.97
CA ALA A 95 -11.83 10.86 6.37
C ALA A 95 -12.89 10.01 7.11
N GLU A 96 -13.22 8.82 6.57
CA GLU A 96 -14.19 7.90 7.17
C GLU A 96 -13.71 7.32 8.50
N SER A 97 -12.40 7.18 8.68
CA SER A 97 -11.83 6.60 9.88
C SER A 97 -12.09 7.41 11.14
N GLY A 98 -12.19 8.74 11.03
CA GLY A 98 -12.37 9.66 12.15
C GLY A 98 -11.23 9.64 13.18
N VAL A 99 -10.05 9.11 12.81
CA VAL A 99 -8.90 9.03 13.73
C VAL A 99 -8.32 10.42 14.00
N ALA A 100 -7.73 10.59 15.18
CA ALA A 100 -7.06 11.82 15.57
C ALA A 100 -5.83 12.09 14.70
N ASP A 101 -5.43 13.34 14.56
CA ASP A 101 -4.33 13.78 13.69
C ASP A 101 -2.97 13.16 14.07
N ASP A 102 -2.79 12.85 15.33
CA ASP A 102 -1.58 12.22 15.88
C ASP A 102 -1.57 10.70 15.78
N THR A 103 -2.66 10.08 15.30
CA THR A 103 -2.71 8.62 15.07
C THR A 103 -1.75 8.23 13.94
N TRP A 104 -0.97 7.19 14.16
CA TRP A 104 -0.14 6.60 13.11
C TRP A 104 -0.98 5.77 12.13
N VAL A 105 -0.78 6.01 10.85
CA VAL A 105 -1.49 5.32 9.75
C VAL A 105 -0.49 4.61 8.85
N LEU A 106 -0.66 3.30 8.69
CA LEU A 106 0.01 2.48 7.68
C LEU A 106 -0.87 2.41 6.43
N VAL A 107 -0.37 2.76 5.27
CA VAL A 107 -1.07 2.51 4.00
C VAL A 107 -0.38 1.37 3.26
N HIS A 108 -1.13 0.31 2.94
CA HIS A 108 -0.58 -0.91 2.31
C HIS A 108 -1.39 -1.36 1.11
N ASP A 109 -0.71 -1.65 0.01
CA ASP A 109 -1.35 -2.12 -1.23
C ASP A 109 -1.95 -3.52 -1.05
N ALA A 110 -3.24 -3.70 -1.41
CA ALA A 110 -3.89 -5.01 -1.51
C ALA A 110 -3.15 -6.00 -2.44
N ALA A 111 -2.32 -5.49 -3.33
CA ALA A 111 -1.53 -6.26 -4.28
C ALA A 111 -0.12 -6.62 -3.80
N ARG A 112 0.19 -6.48 -2.50
CA ARG A 112 1.46 -6.90 -1.90
C ARG A 112 1.23 -7.93 -0.78
N PRO A 113 0.79 -9.15 -1.13
CA PRO A 113 0.42 -10.16 -0.13
C PRO A 113 1.62 -10.76 0.61
N GLY A 114 2.85 -10.55 0.10
CA GLY A 114 4.08 -11.16 0.61
C GLY A 114 4.83 -10.32 1.65
N LEU A 115 4.20 -9.36 2.35
CA LEU A 115 4.85 -8.53 3.37
C LEU A 115 5.38 -9.39 4.54
N PRO A 116 6.70 -9.42 4.82
CA PRO A 116 7.23 -10.16 5.95
C PRO A 116 7.03 -9.41 7.27
N ALA A 117 6.65 -10.11 8.34
CA ALA A 117 6.50 -9.52 9.67
C ALA A 117 7.76 -8.74 10.15
N PRO A 118 9.01 -9.21 9.93
CA PRO A 118 10.19 -8.43 10.31
C PRO A 118 10.35 -7.11 9.53
N ALA A 119 9.86 -7.03 8.29
CA ALA A 119 9.90 -5.78 7.54
C ALA A 119 8.86 -4.78 8.06
N LEU A 120 7.66 -5.25 8.38
CA LEU A 120 6.61 -4.45 9.01
C LEU A 120 7.07 -3.90 10.36
N ALA A 121 7.61 -4.76 11.22
CA ALA A 121 8.13 -4.35 12.53
C ALA A 121 9.21 -3.27 12.41
N ARG A 122 10.16 -3.44 11.50
CA ARG A 122 11.25 -2.50 11.24
C ARG A 122 10.74 -1.12 10.80
N LEU A 123 9.71 -1.09 9.92
CA LEU A 123 9.08 0.17 9.51
C LEU A 123 8.42 0.86 10.70
N ILE A 124 7.64 0.13 11.48
CA ILE A 124 6.95 0.68 12.66
C ILE A 124 7.96 1.24 13.66
N ASP A 125 9.02 0.47 13.99
CA ASP A 125 10.06 0.91 14.93
C ASP A 125 10.75 2.19 14.46
N ALA A 126 11.10 2.27 13.17
CA ALA A 126 11.74 3.43 12.59
C ALA A 126 10.82 4.68 12.61
N CYS A 127 9.56 4.52 12.20
CA CYS A 127 8.62 5.63 12.14
C CYS A 127 8.20 6.15 13.52
N LEU A 128 8.07 5.27 14.53
CA LEU A 128 7.76 5.70 15.89
C LEU A 128 8.85 6.58 16.51
N ALA A 129 10.08 6.46 16.02
CA ALA A 129 11.23 7.25 16.45
C ALA A 129 11.49 8.49 15.57
N ASP A 130 10.68 8.72 14.52
CA ASP A 130 10.87 9.79 13.54
C ASP A 130 9.73 10.81 13.59
N ALA A 131 10.05 12.06 13.23
CA ALA A 131 9.08 13.15 13.24
C ALA A 131 8.15 13.16 12.02
N VAL A 132 8.55 12.54 10.92
CA VAL A 132 7.82 12.55 9.64
C VAL A 132 7.13 11.21 9.38
N GLY A 133 7.85 10.11 9.55
CA GLY A 133 7.47 8.78 9.13
C GLY A 133 8.25 8.31 7.91
N GLY A 134 7.80 7.25 7.24
CA GLY A 134 8.58 6.66 6.15
C GLY A 134 7.89 5.55 5.40
N LEU A 135 8.67 4.91 4.55
CA LEU A 135 8.20 3.82 3.69
C LEU A 135 9.19 2.66 3.65
N LEU A 136 8.68 1.47 3.38
CA LEU A 136 9.53 0.36 2.95
C LEU A 136 10.04 0.63 1.54
N ALA A 137 11.32 0.38 1.31
CA ALA A 137 11.92 0.52 -0.02
C ALA A 137 13.08 -0.46 -0.22
N LEU A 138 13.42 -0.74 -1.48
CA LEU A 138 14.57 -1.55 -1.86
C LEU A 138 15.53 -0.70 -2.70
N PRO A 139 16.85 -0.74 -2.44
CA PRO A 139 17.80 -0.11 -3.35
C PRO A 139 17.74 -0.80 -4.71
N VAL A 140 17.92 -0.03 -5.78
CA VAL A 140 17.94 -0.58 -7.14
C VAL A 140 19.19 -1.43 -7.33
N ALA A 141 19.01 -2.72 -7.59
CA ALA A 141 20.10 -3.69 -7.77
C ALA A 141 20.65 -3.71 -9.20
N ASP A 142 19.79 -3.54 -10.19
CA ASP A 142 20.13 -3.66 -11.61
C ASP A 142 20.55 -2.33 -12.24
N THR A 143 21.16 -2.39 -13.42
CA THR A 143 21.46 -1.20 -14.22
C THR A 143 20.16 -0.58 -14.73
N VAL A 144 19.95 0.71 -14.43
CA VAL A 144 18.75 1.45 -14.85
C VAL A 144 18.99 2.12 -16.20
N LYS A 145 18.10 1.86 -17.16
CA LYS A 145 18.08 2.50 -18.48
C LYS A 145 16.89 3.46 -18.58
N ALA A 146 17.11 4.64 -19.11
CA ALA A 146 16.06 5.57 -19.52
C ALA A 146 15.92 5.53 -21.04
N GLY A 147 14.68 5.64 -21.55
CA GLY A 147 14.33 5.64 -22.97
C GLY A 147 12.92 5.09 -23.16
N HIS A 148 12.42 5.15 -24.39
CA HIS A 148 11.16 4.53 -24.82
C HIS A 148 11.46 3.21 -25.57
N ASP A 149 11.44 3.23 -26.92
CA ASP A 149 11.73 2.04 -27.73
C ASP A 149 13.22 1.70 -27.81
N ARG A 150 14.08 2.67 -27.53
CA ARG A 150 15.54 2.54 -27.53
C ARG A 150 16.12 3.17 -26.27
N VAL A 151 17.26 2.64 -25.85
CA VAL A 151 18.01 3.21 -24.73
C VAL A 151 18.54 4.59 -25.13
N GLU A 152 18.17 5.61 -24.36
CA GLU A 152 18.69 6.98 -24.48
C GLU A 152 19.91 7.19 -23.57
N ARG A 153 19.82 6.71 -22.34
CA ARG A 153 20.93 6.83 -21.36
C ARG A 153 20.86 5.76 -20.28
N THR A 154 21.98 5.54 -19.63
CA THR A 154 22.08 4.80 -18.38
C THR A 154 22.01 5.79 -17.21
N LEU A 155 21.15 5.50 -16.22
CA LEU A 155 21.09 6.29 -14.99
C LEU A 155 22.02 5.68 -13.96
N ASP A 156 22.66 6.55 -13.15
CA ASP A 156 23.32 6.09 -11.94
C ASP A 156 22.26 5.58 -10.96
N ARG A 157 22.43 4.34 -10.51
CA ARG A 157 21.49 3.72 -9.56
C ARG A 157 21.79 4.07 -8.11
N ASN A 158 22.92 4.68 -7.80
CA ASN A 158 23.27 5.08 -6.45
C ASN A 158 22.24 6.09 -5.93
N GLY A 159 21.64 5.79 -4.77
CA GLY A 159 20.56 6.61 -4.22
C GLY A 159 19.19 6.42 -4.85
N LEU A 160 19.02 5.50 -5.81
CA LEU A 160 17.70 5.13 -6.34
C LEU A 160 17.10 3.97 -5.54
N TRP A 161 15.82 4.10 -5.23
CA TRP A 161 15.07 3.15 -4.44
C TRP A 161 13.75 2.78 -5.13
N LEU A 162 13.36 1.52 -5.00
CA LEU A 162 12.03 1.02 -5.41
C LEU A 162 11.10 1.12 -4.20
N ALA A 163 10.19 2.08 -4.23
CA ALA A 163 9.19 2.27 -3.19
C ALA A 163 8.29 1.05 -3.03
N GLN A 164 8.10 0.63 -1.79
CA GLN A 164 7.14 -0.40 -1.41
C GLN A 164 6.11 0.18 -0.44
N THR A 165 5.10 -0.59 -0.12
CA THR A 165 4.21 -0.37 1.01
C THR A 165 4.39 -1.50 2.03
N PRO A 166 4.10 -1.32 3.33
CA PRO A 166 3.43 -0.16 3.92
C PRO A 166 4.27 1.12 3.88
N GLN A 167 3.54 2.25 3.89
CA GLN A 167 4.07 3.58 4.15
C GLN A 167 3.37 4.11 5.40
N MET A 168 4.09 4.72 6.32
CA MET A 168 3.59 5.06 7.66
C MET A 168 3.79 6.54 7.98
N PHE A 169 2.68 7.22 8.27
CA PHE A 169 2.66 8.66 8.56
C PHE A 169 1.61 9.00 9.62
N ARG A 170 1.69 10.18 10.26
CA ARG A 170 0.61 10.70 11.10
C ARG A 170 -0.61 11.03 10.24
N ALA A 171 -1.80 10.71 10.74
CA ALA A 171 -3.07 10.87 10.00
C ALA A 171 -3.31 12.31 9.53
N GLY A 172 -3.05 13.30 10.39
CA GLY A 172 -3.20 14.72 10.07
C GLY A 172 -2.25 15.14 8.94
N VAL A 173 -0.96 14.83 9.08
CA VAL A 173 0.06 15.17 8.07
C VAL A 173 -0.27 14.53 6.71
N LEU A 174 -0.66 13.27 6.69
CA LEU A 174 -1.02 12.58 5.45
C LEU A 174 -2.31 13.17 4.82
N ARG A 175 -3.31 13.48 5.63
CA ARG A 175 -4.56 14.11 5.17
C ARG A 175 -4.29 15.47 4.52
N ASP A 176 -3.51 16.31 5.18
CA ASP A 176 -3.18 17.65 4.70
C ASP A 176 -2.36 17.58 3.41
N ALA A 177 -1.38 16.68 3.34
CA ALA A 177 -0.55 16.45 2.16
C ALA A 177 -1.38 15.99 0.94
N LEU A 178 -2.27 14.99 1.12
CA LEU A 178 -3.16 14.52 0.06
C LEU A 178 -4.12 15.61 -0.41
N THR A 179 -4.68 16.40 0.53
CA THR A 179 -5.57 17.53 0.21
C THR A 179 -4.84 18.61 -0.58
N ALA A 180 -3.65 19.00 -0.13
CA ALA A 180 -2.85 20.01 -0.82
C ALA A 180 -2.42 19.54 -2.22
N ALA A 181 -2.03 18.28 -2.38
CA ALA A 181 -1.69 17.70 -3.67
C ALA A 181 -2.89 17.75 -4.64
N ALA A 182 -4.08 17.37 -4.17
CA ALA A 182 -5.31 17.41 -4.97
C ALA A 182 -5.67 18.85 -5.42
N VAL A 183 -5.61 19.82 -4.50
CA VAL A 183 -5.88 21.24 -4.80
C VAL A 183 -4.89 21.80 -5.82
N ASN A 184 -3.61 21.44 -5.70
CA ASN A 184 -2.55 21.95 -6.57
C ASN A 184 -2.36 21.13 -7.87
N GLY A 185 -3.18 20.09 -8.12
CA GLY A 185 -3.07 19.24 -9.30
C GLY A 185 -1.78 18.42 -9.35
N VAL A 186 -1.15 18.13 -8.20
CA VAL A 186 0.05 17.30 -8.11
C VAL A 186 -0.33 15.84 -8.24
N ALA A 187 0.30 15.13 -9.18
CA ALA A 187 0.09 13.70 -9.36
C ALA A 187 0.71 12.91 -8.20
N VAL A 188 -0.13 12.31 -7.38
CA VAL A 188 0.28 11.45 -6.25
C VAL A 188 0.38 10.01 -6.71
N THR A 189 1.56 9.41 -6.63
CA THR A 189 1.80 8.01 -6.99
C THR A 189 1.69 7.08 -5.78
N ASP A 190 2.08 7.57 -4.60
CA ASP A 190 2.02 6.91 -3.30
C ASP A 190 1.94 7.97 -2.19
N GLU A 191 1.83 7.56 -0.92
CA GLU A 191 1.72 8.48 0.20
C GLU A 191 2.98 9.32 0.36
N ALA A 192 4.16 8.71 0.18
CA ALA A 192 5.44 9.41 0.29
C ALA A 192 5.51 10.59 -0.70
N SER A 193 5.06 10.43 -1.94
CA SER A 193 5.08 11.51 -2.93
C SER A 193 4.21 12.70 -2.55
N ALA A 194 3.09 12.48 -1.84
CA ALA A 194 2.28 13.58 -1.29
C ALA A 194 3.00 14.28 -0.13
N ILE A 195 3.63 13.53 0.75
CA ILE A 195 4.43 14.05 1.88
C ILE A 195 5.65 14.85 1.39
N GLU A 196 6.32 14.36 0.34
CA GLU A 196 7.43 15.07 -0.34
C GLU A 196 6.96 16.38 -0.96
N ALA A 197 5.81 16.38 -1.65
CA ALA A 197 5.21 17.59 -2.21
C ALA A 197 4.82 18.62 -1.15
N ALA A 198 4.54 18.17 0.08
CA ALA A 198 4.30 19.04 1.23
C ALA A 198 5.60 19.53 1.90
N GLY A 199 6.78 19.21 1.37
CA GLY A 199 8.10 19.69 1.83
C GLY A 199 8.74 18.83 2.91
N TYR A 200 8.25 17.63 3.17
CA TYR A 200 8.86 16.68 4.13
C TYR A 200 9.77 15.68 3.43
N ALA A 201 10.62 15.01 4.20
CA ALA A 201 11.55 13.97 3.73
C ALA A 201 11.28 12.64 4.48
N PRO A 202 10.47 11.72 3.91
CA PRO A 202 10.19 10.43 4.52
C PRO A 202 11.43 9.53 4.67
N LEU A 203 11.45 8.69 5.72
CA LEU A 203 12.49 7.68 5.89
C LEU A 203 12.40 6.59 4.83
N LEU A 204 13.55 6.18 4.28
CA LEU A 204 13.71 4.98 3.47
C LEU A 204 14.09 3.80 4.38
N VAL A 205 13.15 2.90 4.66
CA VAL A 205 13.37 1.74 5.52
C VAL A 205 13.55 0.49 4.67
N PRO A 206 14.57 -0.36 4.91
CA PRO A 206 14.80 -1.56 4.12
C PRO A 206 13.58 -2.49 4.08
N GLY A 207 13.04 -2.70 2.89
CA GLY A 207 11.91 -3.59 2.60
C GLY A 207 12.34 -5.04 2.40
N ALA A 208 11.60 -5.77 1.58
CA ALA A 208 11.90 -7.16 1.25
C ALA A 208 11.53 -7.48 -0.21
N MET A 209 12.32 -8.33 -0.87
CA MET A 209 12.06 -8.77 -2.26
C MET A 209 10.68 -9.42 -2.37
N ARG A 210 10.31 -10.30 -1.43
CA ARG A 210 9.01 -10.98 -1.47
C ARG A 210 7.81 -10.04 -1.28
N ASN A 211 8.01 -8.79 -0.85
CA ASN A 211 6.98 -7.75 -0.77
C ASN A 211 6.77 -7.02 -2.11
N PHE A 212 7.06 -7.68 -3.23
CA PHE A 212 6.81 -7.11 -4.54
C PHE A 212 5.31 -6.97 -4.82
N LYS A 213 4.97 -6.04 -5.72
CA LYS A 213 3.59 -5.79 -6.11
C LYS A 213 3.18 -6.78 -7.21
N VAL A 214 2.23 -7.64 -6.94
CA VAL A 214 1.60 -8.50 -7.95
C VAL A 214 0.91 -7.60 -8.97
N THR A 215 1.45 -7.51 -10.17
CA THR A 215 0.98 -6.59 -11.22
C THR A 215 0.59 -7.34 -12.49
N TRP A 216 1.40 -8.32 -12.89
CA TRP A 216 1.25 -9.11 -14.10
C TRP A 216 0.74 -10.53 -13.80
N PRO A 217 0.20 -11.27 -14.78
CA PRO A 217 -0.22 -12.65 -14.58
C PRO A 217 0.86 -13.55 -13.95
N ASP A 218 2.10 -13.46 -14.44
CA ASP A 218 3.21 -14.31 -13.98
C ASP A 218 3.62 -14.02 -12.52
N ASP A 219 3.29 -12.81 -12.00
CA ASP A 219 3.56 -12.46 -10.61
C ASP A 219 2.75 -13.33 -9.63
N PHE A 220 1.59 -13.86 -10.04
CA PHE A 220 0.78 -14.74 -9.21
C PHE A 220 1.50 -16.04 -8.93
N GLU A 221 2.05 -16.70 -9.95
CA GLU A 221 2.79 -17.94 -9.80
C GLU A 221 4.05 -17.73 -8.95
N LEU A 222 4.72 -16.60 -9.14
CA LEU A 222 5.90 -16.28 -8.35
C LEU A 222 5.52 -16.04 -6.88
N MET A 223 4.44 -15.34 -6.62
CA MET A 223 3.99 -15.04 -5.25
C MET A 223 3.53 -16.31 -4.51
N GLU A 224 2.87 -17.26 -5.18
CA GLU A 224 2.45 -18.52 -4.58
C GLU A 224 3.61 -19.33 -4.00
N LYS A 225 4.81 -19.21 -4.59
CA LYS A 225 6.02 -19.89 -4.09
C LYS A 225 6.58 -19.25 -2.81
N TRP A 226 6.09 -18.08 -2.43
CA TRP A 226 6.60 -17.31 -1.30
C TRP A 226 5.58 -17.22 -0.14
N LEU A 227 4.34 -17.60 -0.37
CA LEU A 227 3.27 -17.70 0.62
C LEU A 227 3.17 -19.10 1.21
#